data_378dd49c65cf5c5466d51fab6b0efd86
#
_entry.id   378dd49c65cf5c5466d51fab6b0efd86
#
_cell.length_a   1.000
_cell.length_b   1.000
_cell.length_c   1.000
_cell.angle_alpha   90.00
_cell.angle_beta   90.00
_cell.angle_gamma   90.00
#
_symmetry.space_group_name_H-M   'P 1'
#
loop_
_entity.id
_entity.type
_entity.pdbx_description
1 polymer ?
#
loop_
_entity_poly.entity_id
_entity_poly.type
_entity_poly.pdbx_seq_one_letter_code
_entity_poly.pdbx_strand_id
1 'polypeptide(L)'
;MKVLLLDGYNLIYRARSGFTKGDYAIIFNFFRGIRPLVEKFSPDKVYFVIEGYPQFRIQLDEHYKSERKRPDESFLKQKRAIIDLVKKHMPFITVRHAEFECDDVIATLTAIHSRKGDECTIISSDSDFIQLHNSFDIQLYNPVKKSFIKKPDYDYVVWKALRGDPTDNILGIRGIGDKTAHKLVRDPRMLKELFEDKSKLEIFERNVNLIRLVDLSQRMNEMEIDYGKHSFDFLYETFDRFEFTSMLKEKTWNKYCATFQGLQVTGFN
;
A
#
# COMPACT_ATOMS: atom_id res chain seq x y z
N MET A 1 -6.96 19.15 -3.15
CA MET A 1 -5.75 18.95 -2.29
C MET A 1 -4.84 17.93 -2.94
N LYS A 2 -3.56 17.90 -2.53
CA LYS A 2 -2.63 16.83 -2.86
C LYS A 2 -2.59 15.81 -1.72
N VAL A 3 -2.98 14.59 -2.01
CA VAL A 3 -3.08 13.52 -1.02
C VAL A 3 -2.06 12.44 -1.33
N LEU A 4 -1.26 12.10 -0.32
CA LEU A 4 -0.26 11.03 -0.41
C LEU A 4 -0.75 9.82 0.38
N LEU A 5 -0.94 8.70 -0.30
CA LEU A 5 -1.37 7.44 0.29
C LEU A 5 -0.16 6.51 0.41
N LEU A 6 0.29 6.28 1.62
CA LEU A 6 1.45 5.43 1.89
C LEU A 6 0.98 4.01 2.23
N ASP A 7 1.39 3.05 1.43
CA ASP A 7 1.31 1.63 1.77
C ASP A 7 2.31 1.34 2.89
N GLY A 8 1.80 1.36 4.12
CA GLY A 8 2.63 1.29 5.33
C GLY A 8 3.39 -0.02 5.43
N TYR A 9 2.73 -1.13 5.07
CA TYR A 9 3.35 -2.45 5.15
C TYR A 9 4.48 -2.59 4.12
N ASN A 10 4.24 -2.20 2.88
CA ASN A 10 5.23 -2.21 1.81
C ASN A 10 6.45 -1.34 2.16
N LEU A 11 6.24 -0.14 2.70
CA LEU A 11 7.33 0.75 3.10
C LEU A 11 8.15 0.21 4.29
N ILE A 12 7.51 -0.43 5.27
CA ILE A 12 8.20 -1.06 6.40
C ILE A 12 9.02 -2.27 5.92
N TYR A 13 8.46 -3.12 5.05
CA TYR A 13 9.22 -4.23 4.44
C TYR A 13 10.41 -3.74 3.64
N ARG A 14 10.25 -2.68 2.87
CA ARG A 14 11.35 -2.05 2.14
C ARG A 14 12.45 -1.55 3.08
N ALA A 15 12.08 -1.00 4.22
CA ALA A 15 13.05 -0.55 5.23
C ALA A 15 13.93 -1.69 5.78
N ARG A 16 13.44 -2.93 5.77
CA ARG A 16 14.21 -4.14 6.12
C ARG A 16 15.40 -4.37 5.19
N SER A 17 15.28 -4.03 3.92
CA SER A 17 16.32 -4.23 2.91
C SER A 17 17.36 -3.09 2.85
N GLY A 18 17.34 -2.16 3.80
CA GLY A 18 18.31 -1.07 3.89
C GLY A 18 19.71 -1.55 4.29
N PHE A 19 20.72 -0.73 4.00
CA PHE A 19 22.12 -1.04 4.31
C PHE A 19 22.50 -0.87 5.78
N THR A 20 21.67 -0.21 6.57
CA THR A 20 21.94 0.02 8.00
C THR A 20 21.78 -1.28 8.78
N LYS A 21 22.73 -1.53 9.70
CA LYS A 21 22.72 -2.68 10.61
C LYS A 21 22.48 -2.21 12.04
N GLY A 22 22.00 -3.11 12.90
CA GLY A 22 21.73 -2.84 14.31
C GLY A 22 20.28 -3.07 14.70
N ASP A 23 19.99 -3.01 15.98
CA ASP A 23 18.72 -3.39 16.59
C ASP A 23 17.53 -2.53 16.16
N TYR A 24 17.78 -1.30 15.69
CA TYR A 24 16.76 -0.35 15.24
C TYR A 24 16.90 0.02 13.76
N ALA A 25 17.60 -0.81 12.98
CA ALA A 25 17.93 -0.52 11.59
C ALA A 25 16.69 -0.29 10.71
N ILE A 26 15.61 -1.05 10.92
CA ILE A 26 14.37 -0.93 10.15
C ILE A 26 13.67 0.39 10.48
N ILE A 27 13.63 0.77 11.76
CA ILE A 27 13.08 2.05 12.22
C ILE A 27 13.84 3.21 11.57
N PHE A 28 15.17 3.17 11.64
CA PHE A 28 16.04 4.19 11.03
C PHE A 28 15.76 4.32 9.52
N ASN A 29 15.80 3.20 8.80
CA ASN A 29 15.61 3.17 7.36
C ASN A 29 14.22 3.69 6.95
N PHE A 30 13.18 3.34 7.73
CA PHE A 30 11.81 3.81 7.49
C PHE A 30 11.72 5.34 7.63
N PHE A 31 12.07 5.90 8.79
CA PHE A 31 11.95 7.34 9.04
C PHE A 31 12.86 8.17 8.12
N ARG A 32 14.05 7.67 7.81
CA ARG A 32 14.93 8.29 6.81
C ARG A 32 14.32 8.22 5.41
N GLY A 33 13.63 7.12 5.08
CA GLY A 33 13.11 6.86 3.73
C GLY A 33 11.80 7.59 3.39
N ILE A 34 10.96 7.92 4.37
CA ILE A 34 9.68 8.61 4.12
C ILE A 34 9.87 10.09 3.82
N ARG A 35 10.86 10.76 4.42
CA ARG A 35 11.10 12.20 4.20
C ARG A 35 11.27 12.57 2.72
N PRO A 36 12.15 11.92 1.94
CA PRO A 36 12.31 12.24 0.52
C PRO A 36 11.04 12.02 -0.31
N LEU A 37 10.15 11.12 0.11
CA LEU A 37 8.86 10.89 -0.55
C LEU A 37 7.92 12.09 -0.32
N VAL A 38 7.75 12.50 0.94
CA VAL A 38 6.92 13.66 1.28
C VAL A 38 7.49 14.94 0.65
N GLU A 39 8.81 15.12 0.69
CA GLU A 39 9.50 16.26 0.06
C GLU A 39 9.27 16.30 -1.46
N LYS A 40 9.32 15.14 -2.12
CA LYS A 40 9.12 15.03 -3.58
C LYS A 40 7.71 15.40 -4.02
N PHE A 41 6.70 14.93 -3.30
CA PHE A 41 5.31 15.09 -3.70
C PHE A 41 4.66 16.33 -3.10
N SER A 42 5.24 16.91 -2.05
CA SER A 42 4.76 18.10 -1.35
C SER A 42 3.24 18.04 -1.11
N PRO A 43 2.74 16.97 -0.43
CA PRO A 43 1.32 16.79 -0.22
C PRO A 43 0.79 17.75 0.85
N ASP A 44 -0.52 18.03 0.78
CA ASP A 44 -1.26 18.71 1.85
C ASP A 44 -1.58 17.74 2.99
N LYS A 45 -1.81 16.45 2.65
CA LYS A 45 -2.25 15.42 3.58
C LYS A 45 -1.57 14.08 3.28
N VAL A 46 -1.16 13.38 4.33
CA VAL A 46 -0.54 12.05 4.23
C VAL A 46 -1.37 11.03 5.01
N TYR A 47 -1.78 9.98 4.32
CA TYR A 47 -2.35 8.79 4.94
C TYR A 47 -1.28 7.71 5.04
N PHE A 48 -1.16 7.13 6.22
CA PHE A 48 -0.33 5.95 6.47
C PHE A 48 -1.26 4.78 6.71
N VAL A 49 -1.40 3.92 5.70
CA VAL A 49 -2.35 2.81 5.74
C VAL A 49 -1.64 1.56 6.21
N ILE A 50 -2.22 0.90 7.21
CA ILE A 50 -1.66 -0.30 7.81
C ILE A 50 -2.57 -1.51 7.60
N GLU A 51 -1.95 -2.67 7.60
CA GLU A 51 -2.56 -3.95 7.26
C GLU A 51 -3.62 -4.38 8.29
N GLY A 52 -4.75 -4.85 7.79
CA GLY A 52 -5.71 -5.65 8.53
C GLY A 52 -5.59 -7.14 8.23
N TYR A 53 -6.56 -7.92 8.63
CA TYR A 53 -6.63 -9.34 8.34
C TYR A 53 -7.48 -9.59 7.09
N PRO A 54 -7.04 -10.33 6.08
CA PRO A 54 -7.77 -10.51 4.82
C PRO A 54 -8.94 -11.51 4.95
N GLN A 55 -9.85 -11.27 5.88
CA GLN A 55 -10.92 -12.22 6.24
C GLN A 55 -11.80 -12.57 5.04
N PHE A 56 -12.18 -11.57 4.26
CA PHE A 56 -13.00 -11.77 3.07
C PHE A 56 -12.33 -12.71 2.05
N ARG A 57 -11.03 -12.49 1.77
CA ARG A 57 -10.30 -13.33 0.79
C ARG A 57 -10.04 -14.74 1.32
N ILE A 58 -9.77 -14.90 2.61
CA ILE A 58 -9.60 -16.22 3.23
C ILE A 58 -10.91 -17.01 3.24
N GLN A 59 -12.07 -16.34 3.38
CA GLN A 59 -13.37 -17.00 3.24
C GLN A 59 -13.65 -17.48 1.81
N LEU A 60 -13.12 -16.79 0.80
CA LEU A 60 -13.21 -17.20 -0.60
C LEU A 60 -12.24 -18.34 -0.94
N ASP A 61 -11.05 -18.33 -0.36
CA ASP A 61 -10.00 -19.32 -0.56
C ASP A 61 -9.11 -19.40 0.68
N GLU A 62 -9.19 -20.49 1.42
CA GLU A 62 -8.40 -20.72 2.65
C GLU A 62 -6.88 -20.77 2.40
N HIS A 63 -6.48 -21.00 1.16
CA HIS A 63 -5.07 -21.01 0.75
C HIS A 63 -4.53 -19.63 0.37
N TYR A 64 -5.37 -18.59 0.35
CA TYR A 64 -4.94 -17.25 0.05
C TYR A 64 -3.79 -16.79 0.96
N LYS A 65 -2.65 -16.43 0.37
CA LYS A 65 -1.43 -16.00 1.08
C LYS A 65 -0.86 -17.02 2.10
N SER A 66 -1.31 -18.28 2.09
CA SER A 66 -0.93 -19.30 3.09
C SER A 66 0.57 -19.64 3.05
N GLU A 67 1.23 -19.50 1.91
CA GLU A 67 2.66 -19.79 1.74
C GLU A 67 3.58 -18.63 2.16
N ARG A 68 3.03 -17.49 2.58
CA ARG A 68 3.83 -16.36 3.03
C ARG A 68 4.57 -16.71 4.33
N LYS A 69 5.88 -16.62 4.31
CA LYS A 69 6.71 -16.86 5.49
C LYS A 69 6.42 -15.81 6.56
N ARG A 70 6.23 -16.28 7.80
CA ARG A 70 6.07 -15.37 8.95
C ARG A 70 7.37 -14.57 9.17
N PRO A 71 7.28 -13.26 9.35
CA PRO A 71 8.44 -12.45 9.70
C PRO A 71 9.02 -12.86 11.06
N ASP A 72 10.33 -12.62 11.21
CA ASP A 72 10.99 -12.83 12.48
C ASP A 72 10.52 -11.83 13.56
N GLU A 73 10.79 -12.16 14.83
CA GLU A 73 10.33 -11.38 15.98
C GLU A 73 10.95 -9.97 16.02
N SER A 74 12.20 -9.83 15.61
CA SER A 74 12.88 -8.52 15.55
C SER A 74 12.16 -7.59 14.56
N PHE A 75 11.81 -8.10 13.38
CA PHE A 75 11.00 -7.35 12.42
C PHE A 75 9.66 -6.93 13.01
N LEU A 76 8.95 -7.87 13.64
CA LEU A 76 7.62 -7.59 14.23
C LEU A 76 7.70 -6.53 15.33
N LYS A 77 8.73 -6.55 16.16
CA LYS A 77 9.00 -5.55 17.20
C LYS A 77 9.22 -4.16 16.59
N GLN A 78 10.10 -4.06 15.60
CA GLN A 78 10.41 -2.79 14.94
C GLN A 78 9.22 -2.27 14.11
N LYS A 79 8.45 -3.16 13.44
CA LYS A 79 7.20 -2.81 12.76
C LYS A 79 6.21 -2.15 13.73
N ARG A 80 5.98 -2.76 14.90
CA ARG A 80 5.09 -2.19 15.93
C ARG A 80 5.57 -0.81 16.37
N ALA A 81 6.86 -0.68 16.66
CA ALA A 81 7.45 0.60 17.06
C ALA A 81 7.28 1.69 15.99
N ILE A 82 7.47 1.36 14.70
CA ILE A 82 7.24 2.30 13.59
C ILE A 82 5.78 2.76 13.57
N ILE A 83 4.84 1.84 13.64
CA ILE A 83 3.40 2.16 13.62
C ILE A 83 3.05 3.07 14.80
N ASP A 84 3.50 2.74 16.00
CA ASP A 84 3.25 3.53 17.21
C ASP A 84 3.85 4.94 17.12
N LEU A 85 5.08 5.08 16.62
CA LEU A 85 5.72 6.37 16.43
C LEU A 85 5.01 7.22 15.37
N VAL A 86 4.58 6.60 14.27
CA VAL A 86 3.82 7.31 13.23
C VAL A 86 2.48 7.78 13.79
N LYS A 87 1.71 6.88 14.40
CA LYS A 87 0.39 7.21 14.97
C LYS A 87 0.41 8.35 15.98
N LYS A 88 1.43 8.39 16.82
CA LYS A 88 1.48 9.31 17.97
C LYS A 88 2.23 10.60 17.71
N HIS A 89 3.23 10.59 16.83
CA HIS A 89 4.23 11.64 16.76
C HIS A 89 4.50 12.19 15.35
N MET A 90 3.97 11.55 14.30
CA MET A 90 4.04 12.11 12.94
C MET A 90 2.69 12.74 12.56
N PRO A 91 2.67 13.84 11.79
CA PRO A 91 1.44 14.46 11.35
C PRO A 91 0.81 13.71 10.17
N PHE A 92 0.60 12.42 10.36
CA PHE A 92 -0.05 11.54 9.39
C PHE A 92 -1.42 11.09 9.91
N ILE A 93 -2.33 10.80 9.01
CA ILE A 93 -3.57 10.11 9.34
C ILE A 93 -3.33 8.62 9.14
N THR A 94 -3.31 7.87 10.22
CA THR A 94 -3.16 6.42 10.14
C THR A 94 -4.52 5.77 10.01
N VAL A 95 -4.69 4.90 9.00
CA VAL A 95 -5.97 4.24 8.73
C VAL A 95 -5.76 2.74 8.63
N ARG A 96 -6.70 1.99 9.21
CA ARG A 96 -6.75 0.53 9.17
C ARG A 96 -8.20 0.06 9.15
N HIS A 97 -8.46 -1.05 8.48
CA HIS A 97 -9.67 -1.84 8.70
C HIS A 97 -9.28 -3.20 9.30
N ALA A 98 -10.01 -3.67 10.32
CA ALA A 98 -9.62 -4.90 11.01
C ALA A 98 -9.65 -6.14 10.11
N GLU A 99 -10.63 -6.23 9.20
CA GLU A 99 -10.95 -7.41 8.38
C GLU A 99 -10.54 -7.30 6.91
N PHE A 100 -9.93 -6.17 6.49
CA PHE A 100 -9.49 -5.92 5.12
C PHE A 100 -8.02 -5.55 5.06
N GLU A 101 -7.42 -5.77 3.91
CA GLU A 101 -6.02 -5.45 3.65
C GLU A 101 -5.81 -3.94 3.46
N CYS A 102 -4.57 -3.49 3.65
CA CYS A 102 -4.25 -2.08 3.43
C CYS A 102 -4.58 -1.63 2.00
N ASP A 103 -4.52 -2.53 1.04
CA ASP A 103 -4.79 -2.25 -0.38
C ASP A 103 -6.26 -1.85 -0.61
N ASP A 104 -7.21 -2.53 0.05
CA ASP A 104 -8.63 -2.19 0.00
C ASP A 104 -8.90 -0.82 0.65
N VAL A 105 -8.21 -0.54 1.75
CA VAL A 105 -8.30 0.75 2.43
C VAL A 105 -7.73 1.88 1.56
N ILE A 106 -6.57 1.66 0.91
CA ILE A 106 -5.98 2.62 -0.02
C ILE A 106 -6.90 2.85 -1.23
N ALA A 107 -7.49 1.78 -1.78
CA ALA A 107 -8.45 1.90 -2.88
C ALA A 107 -9.67 2.75 -2.48
N THR A 108 -10.19 2.52 -1.28
CA THR A 108 -11.30 3.28 -0.71
C THR A 108 -10.96 4.76 -0.53
N LEU A 109 -9.81 5.06 0.08
CA LEU A 109 -9.34 6.43 0.25
C LEU A 109 -9.14 7.13 -1.10
N THR A 110 -8.57 6.40 -2.07
CA THR A 110 -8.41 6.88 -3.45
C THR A 110 -9.77 7.25 -4.05
N ALA A 111 -10.78 6.39 -3.92
CA ALA A 111 -12.12 6.65 -4.44
C ALA A 111 -12.76 7.90 -3.79
N ILE A 112 -12.64 8.03 -2.46
CA ILE A 112 -13.19 9.17 -1.71
C ILE A 112 -12.53 10.48 -2.16
N HIS A 113 -11.21 10.53 -2.21
CA HIS A 113 -10.47 11.74 -2.58
C HIS A 113 -10.61 12.10 -4.06
N SER A 114 -10.60 11.12 -4.96
CA SER A 114 -10.82 11.35 -6.39
C SER A 114 -12.22 11.93 -6.66
N ARG A 115 -13.26 11.45 -5.96
CA ARG A 115 -14.63 12.01 -6.07
C ARG A 115 -14.72 13.46 -5.58
N LYS A 116 -13.82 13.90 -4.69
CA LYS A 116 -13.69 15.29 -4.23
C LYS A 116 -12.84 16.17 -5.17
N GLY A 117 -12.24 15.59 -6.21
CA GLY A 117 -11.32 16.29 -7.11
C GLY A 117 -9.92 16.50 -6.53
N ASP A 118 -9.53 15.72 -5.52
CA ASP A 118 -8.18 15.75 -4.96
C ASP A 118 -7.19 14.99 -5.84
N GLU A 119 -5.94 15.44 -5.88
CA GLU A 119 -4.84 14.75 -6.56
C GLU A 119 -4.30 13.63 -5.67
N CYS A 120 -4.51 12.38 -6.06
CA CYS A 120 -4.08 11.22 -5.29
C CYS A 120 -2.76 10.64 -5.82
N THR A 121 -1.77 10.51 -4.95
CA THR A 121 -0.53 9.77 -5.21
C THR A 121 -0.41 8.59 -4.26
N ILE A 122 -0.32 7.38 -4.81
CA ILE A 122 -0.10 6.15 -4.04
C ILE A 122 1.38 5.79 -4.08
N ILE A 123 1.97 5.53 -2.92
CA ILE A 123 3.36 5.09 -2.78
C ILE A 123 3.38 3.61 -2.40
N SER A 124 3.62 2.77 -3.38
CA SER A 124 3.77 1.33 -3.19
C SER A 124 4.59 0.70 -4.31
N SER A 125 5.27 -0.41 -4.03
CA SER A 125 5.86 -1.29 -5.04
C SER A 125 4.90 -2.39 -5.50
N ASP A 126 3.73 -2.49 -4.88
CA ASP A 126 2.71 -3.46 -5.24
C ASP A 126 2.06 -3.09 -6.57
N SER A 127 1.91 -4.09 -7.42
CA SER A 127 1.31 -3.92 -8.75
C SER A 127 -0.22 -3.96 -8.72
N ASP A 128 -0.84 -4.37 -7.62
CA ASP A 128 -2.29 -4.48 -7.53
C ASP A 128 -3.01 -3.14 -7.60
N PHE A 129 -2.33 -2.08 -7.20
CA PHE A 129 -2.83 -0.72 -7.37
C PHE A 129 -2.95 -0.25 -8.83
N ILE A 130 -2.36 -0.97 -9.80
CA ILE A 130 -2.51 -0.67 -11.24
C ILE A 130 -3.98 -0.66 -11.65
N GLN A 131 -4.81 -1.52 -11.05
CA GLN A 131 -6.23 -1.60 -11.35
C GLN A 131 -6.98 -0.28 -11.07
N LEU A 132 -6.49 0.56 -10.15
CA LEU A 132 -7.13 1.82 -9.82
C LEU A 132 -7.07 2.85 -10.96
N HIS A 133 -6.10 2.74 -11.87
CA HIS A 133 -6.05 3.55 -13.09
C HIS A 133 -7.25 3.36 -14.02
N ASN A 134 -8.00 2.26 -13.88
CA ASN A 134 -9.21 2.05 -14.68
C ASN A 134 -10.35 2.97 -14.27
N SER A 135 -10.39 3.38 -13.00
CA SER A 135 -11.51 4.14 -12.43
C SER A 135 -11.14 5.56 -12.00
N PHE A 136 -9.86 5.83 -11.78
CA PHE A 136 -9.40 7.09 -11.18
C PHE A 136 -8.18 7.64 -11.91
N ASP A 137 -8.09 8.97 -11.99
CA ASP A 137 -6.87 9.67 -12.41
C ASP A 137 -5.94 9.82 -11.19
N ILE A 138 -5.00 8.90 -11.09
CA ILE A 138 -4.07 8.79 -9.96
C ILE A 138 -2.62 8.73 -10.42
N GLN A 139 -1.74 9.04 -9.50
CA GLN A 139 -0.32 8.77 -9.64
C GLN A 139 0.06 7.55 -8.78
N LEU A 140 0.61 6.52 -9.40
CA LEU A 140 1.17 5.36 -8.70
C LEU A 140 2.69 5.41 -8.79
N TYR A 141 3.37 5.60 -7.66
CA TYR A 141 4.82 5.71 -7.61
C TYR A 141 5.45 4.51 -6.90
N ASN A 142 6.33 3.82 -7.63
CA ASN A 142 7.12 2.74 -7.08
C ASN A 142 8.40 3.29 -6.42
N PRO A 143 8.51 3.24 -5.07
CA PRO A 143 9.64 3.82 -4.35
C PRO A 143 10.93 3.00 -4.49
N VAL A 144 10.86 1.75 -4.95
CA VAL A 144 12.02 0.89 -5.22
C VAL A 144 12.64 1.26 -6.57
N LYS A 145 11.80 1.30 -7.61
CA LYS A 145 12.21 1.68 -8.99
C LYS A 145 12.40 3.18 -9.15
N LYS A 146 11.92 3.99 -8.17
CA LYS A 146 11.92 5.46 -8.20
C LYS A 146 11.23 6.03 -9.45
N SER A 147 10.17 5.38 -9.90
CA SER A 147 9.44 5.74 -11.12
C SER A 147 7.93 5.58 -10.94
N PHE A 148 7.18 6.33 -11.77
CA PHE A 148 5.74 6.14 -11.86
C PHE A 148 5.41 4.87 -12.63
N ILE A 149 4.37 4.18 -12.18
CA ILE A 149 3.77 3.05 -12.88
C ILE A 149 2.66 3.60 -13.77
N LYS A 150 2.74 3.32 -15.07
CA LYS A 150 1.76 3.79 -16.06
C LYS A 150 0.54 2.87 -16.10
N LYS A 151 -0.60 3.45 -16.49
CA LYS A 151 -1.78 2.69 -16.84
C LYS A 151 -1.47 1.74 -18.01
N PRO A 152 -1.77 0.43 -17.89
CA PRO A 152 -1.64 -0.49 -19.00
C PRO A 152 -2.76 -0.26 -20.05
N ASP A 153 -2.56 -0.79 -21.26
CA ASP A 153 -3.53 -0.77 -22.35
C ASP A 153 -4.51 -1.95 -22.31
N TYR A 154 -4.61 -2.62 -21.16
CA TYR A 154 -5.48 -3.77 -20.92
C TYR A 154 -6.06 -3.74 -19.51
N ASP A 155 -7.12 -4.53 -19.28
CA ASP A 155 -7.67 -4.71 -17.93
C ASP A 155 -6.74 -5.57 -17.08
N TYR A 156 -6.13 -4.93 -16.08
CA TYR A 156 -5.16 -5.56 -15.18
C TYR A 156 -5.77 -6.68 -14.33
N VAL A 157 -7.02 -6.50 -13.85
CA VAL A 157 -7.70 -7.52 -13.03
C VAL A 157 -8.00 -8.75 -13.87
N VAL A 158 -8.55 -8.56 -15.07
CA VAL A 158 -8.84 -9.66 -16.00
C VAL A 158 -7.57 -10.42 -16.36
N TRP A 159 -6.49 -9.69 -16.73
CA TRP A 159 -5.22 -10.30 -17.06
C TRP A 159 -4.64 -11.12 -15.88
N LYS A 160 -4.68 -10.56 -14.68
CA LYS A 160 -4.14 -11.22 -13.50
C LYS A 160 -5.00 -12.42 -13.07
N ALA A 161 -6.33 -12.32 -13.19
CA ALA A 161 -7.25 -13.41 -12.87
C ALA A 161 -7.07 -14.63 -13.79
N LEU A 162 -6.78 -14.39 -15.08
CA LEU A 162 -6.52 -15.46 -16.05
C LEU A 162 -5.23 -16.24 -15.72
N ARG A 163 -4.14 -15.53 -15.46
CA ARG A 163 -2.82 -16.13 -15.23
C ARG A 163 -2.58 -16.58 -13.80
N GLY A 164 -3.34 -16.06 -12.85
CA GLY A 164 -3.14 -16.21 -11.41
C GLY A 164 -2.06 -15.29 -10.83
N ASP A 165 -1.88 -15.41 -9.52
CA ASP A 165 -0.83 -14.74 -8.76
C ASP A 165 -0.14 -15.70 -7.78
N PRO A 166 1.04 -16.22 -8.13
CA PRO A 166 1.79 -17.10 -7.24
C PRO A 166 2.21 -16.46 -5.91
N THR A 167 2.35 -15.12 -5.86
CA THR A 167 2.73 -14.40 -4.63
C THR A 167 1.63 -14.46 -3.57
N ASP A 168 0.39 -14.57 -4.02
CA ASP A 168 -0.80 -14.62 -3.16
C ASP A 168 -1.43 -16.03 -3.14
N ASN A 169 -0.73 -17.00 -3.73
CA ASN A 169 -1.19 -18.39 -3.87
C ASN A 169 -2.51 -18.50 -4.66
N ILE A 170 -2.71 -17.62 -5.64
CA ILE A 170 -3.88 -17.65 -6.53
C ILE A 170 -3.52 -18.42 -7.79
N LEU A 171 -4.13 -19.61 -7.96
CA LEU A 171 -3.91 -20.43 -9.14
C LEU A 171 -4.64 -19.85 -10.34
N GLY A 172 -3.90 -19.65 -11.45
CA GLY A 172 -4.50 -19.25 -12.73
C GLY A 172 -5.19 -20.40 -13.46
N ILE A 173 -5.83 -20.09 -14.58
CA ILE A 173 -6.43 -21.09 -15.44
C ILE A 173 -5.32 -21.93 -16.11
N ARG A 174 -5.43 -23.25 -15.99
CA ARG A 174 -4.43 -24.18 -16.55
C ARG A 174 -4.17 -23.91 -18.03
N GLY A 175 -2.89 -23.77 -18.39
CA GLY A 175 -2.45 -23.49 -19.76
C GLY A 175 -2.47 -22.00 -20.14
N ILE A 176 -2.90 -21.11 -19.25
CA ILE A 176 -2.88 -19.67 -19.48
C ILE A 176 -1.76 -19.01 -18.68
N GLY A 177 -0.62 -18.86 -19.34
CA GLY A 177 0.48 -18.05 -18.81
C GLY A 177 0.40 -16.59 -19.25
N ASP A 178 1.40 -15.81 -18.90
CA ASP A 178 1.47 -14.37 -19.13
C ASP A 178 1.15 -13.96 -20.58
N LYS A 179 1.80 -14.56 -21.57
CA LYS A 179 1.59 -14.24 -23.00
C LYS A 179 0.17 -14.54 -23.47
N THR A 180 -0.39 -15.66 -23.03
CA THR A 180 -1.75 -16.06 -23.40
C THR A 180 -2.78 -15.14 -22.74
N ALA A 181 -2.60 -14.81 -21.46
CA ALA A 181 -3.46 -13.86 -20.76
C ALA A 181 -3.47 -12.48 -21.44
N HIS A 182 -2.31 -11.99 -21.89
CA HIS A 182 -2.24 -10.72 -22.65
C HIS A 182 -2.98 -10.76 -24.00
N LYS A 183 -3.03 -11.91 -24.68
CA LYS A 183 -3.81 -12.05 -25.92
C LYS A 183 -5.31 -12.05 -25.61
N LEU A 184 -5.71 -12.83 -24.61
CA LEU A 184 -7.11 -12.99 -24.22
C LEU A 184 -7.74 -11.68 -23.74
N VAL A 185 -7.04 -10.91 -22.92
CA VAL A 185 -7.58 -9.65 -22.39
C VAL A 185 -7.78 -8.57 -23.47
N ARG A 186 -7.07 -8.69 -24.59
CA ARG A 186 -7.20 -7.78 -25.74
C ARG A 186 -8.19 -8.26 -26.81
N ASP A 187 -8.63 -9.51 -26.73
CA ASP A 187 -9.59 -10.08 -27.69
C ASP A 187 -10.84 -10.63 -26.96
N PRO A 188 -11.93 -9.83 -26.93
CA PRO A 188 -13.17 -10.24 -26.27
C PRO A 188 -13.80 -11.51 -26.83
N ARG A 189 -13.54 -11.85 -28.11
CA ARG A 189 -14.10 -13.07 -28.75
C ARG A 189 -13.38 -14.30 -28.19
N MET A 190 -12.04 -14.28 -28.17
CA MET A 190 -11.25 -15.36 -27.56
C MET A 190 -11.57 -15.56 -26.08
N LEU A 191 -11.82 -14.45 -25.35
CA LEU A 191 -12.20 -14.50 -23.95
C LEU A 191 -13.56 -15.16 -23.76
N LYS A 192 -14.53 -14.83 -24.64
CA LYS A 192 -15.85 -15.45 -24.62
C LYS A 192 -15.79 -16.95 -24.92
N GLU A 193 -15.04 -17.36 -25.95
CA GLU A 193 -14.82 -18.78 -26.30
C GLU A 193 -14.18 -19.55 -25.14
N LEU A 194 -13.20 -18.93 -24.42
CA LEU A 194 -12.58 -19.53 -23.25
C LEU A 194 -13.62 -19.84 -22.16
N PHE A 195 -14.60 -18.97 -21.96
CA PHE A 195 -15.62 -19.06 -20.92
C PHE A 195 -16.85 -19.89 -21.31
N GLU A 196 -16.90 -20.48 -22.51
CA GLU A 196 -17.80 -21.56 -22.82
C GLU A 196 -17.53 -22.80 -21.96
N ASP A 197 -16.27 -22.97 -21.53
CA ASP A 197 -15.89 -23.92 -20.50
C ASP A 197 -16.21 -23.37 -19.10
N LYS A 198 -17.30 -23.86 -18.52
CA LYS A 198 -17.77 -23.40 -17.21
C LYS A 198 -16.74 -23.53 -16.08
N SER A 199 -15.90 -24.56 -16.15
CA SER A 199 -14.86 -24.76 -15.12
C SER A 199 -13.80 -23.64 -15.16
N LYS A 200 -13.46 -23.16 -16.34
CA LYS A 200 -12.55 -22.03 -16.49
C LYS A 200 -13.19 -20.70 -16.06
N LEU A 201 -14.49 -20.54 -16.35
CA LEU A 201 -15.24 -19.36 -15.89
C LEU A 201 -15.30 -19.31 -14.37
N GLU A 202 -15.59 -20.40 -13.68
CA GLU A 202 -15.62 -20.48 -12.22
C GLU A 202 -14.27 -20.10 -11.60
N ILE A 203 -13.16 -20.64 -12.14
CA ILE A 203 -11.81 -20.26 -11.70
C ILE A 203 -11.56 -18.77 -11.90
N PHE A 204 -11.94 -18.24 -13.07
CA PHE A 204 -11.77 -16.83 -13.38
C PHE A 204 -12.55 -15.92 -12.43
N GLU A 205 -13.83 -16.20 -12.18
CA GLU A 205 -14.70 -15.42 -11.29
C GLU A 205 -14.18 -15.43 -9.84
N ARG A 206 -13.75 -16.60 -9.34
CA ARG A 206 -13.09 -16.71 -8.05
C ARG A 206 -11.85 -15.81 -8.00
N ASN A 207 -10.97 -15.92 -8.99
CA ASN A 207 -9.73 -15.15 -9.04
C ASN A 207 -9.99 -13.64 -9.14
N VAL A 208 -11.01 -13.21 -9.89
CA VAL A 208 -11.42 -11.80 -9.93
C VAL A 208 -11.81 -11.31 -8.53
N ASN A 209 -12.57 -12.09 -7.78
CA ASN A 209 -12.98 -11.73 -6.42
C ASN A 209 -11.80 -11.67 -5.44
N LEU A 210 -10.77 -12.51 -5.62
CA LEU A 210 -9.55 -12.48 -4.82
C LEU A 210 -8.64 -11.29 -5.14
N ILE A 211 -8.57 -10.88 -6.41
CA ILE A 211 -7.62 -9.88 -6.92
C ILE A 211 -8.20 -8.46 -6.86
N ARG A 212 -9.51 -8.31 -7.08
CA ARG A 212 -10.15 -6.99 -7.11
C ARG A 212 -10.08 -6.33 -5.74
N LEU A 213 -9.67 -5.07 -5.73
CA LEU A 213 -9.71 -4.25 -4.53
C LEU A 213 -11.14 -3.86 -4.20
N VAL A 214 -11.48 -3.96 -2.92
CA VAL A 214 -12.84 -3.72 -2.41
C VAL A 214 -12.99 -2.24 -2.06
N ASP A 215 -14.06 -1.61 -2.53
CA ASP A 215 -14.44 -0.26 -2.08
C ASP A 215 -15.23 -0.35 -0.77
N LEU A 216 -14.61 0.10 0.32
CA LEU A 216 -15.17 0.10 1.67
C LEU A 216 -15.85 1.43 2.02
N SER A 217 -16.21 2.27 1.05
CA SER A 217 -16.82 3.58 1.31
C SER A 217 -18.09 3.51 2.16
N GLN A 218 -18.84 2.42 2.08
CA GLN A 218 -20.03 2.17 2.90
C GLN A 218 -19.70 1.66 4.32
N ARG A 219 -18.44 1.30 4.56
CA ARG A 219 -17.93 0.76 5.83
C ARG A 219 -16.93 1.69 6.52
N MET A 220 -16.95 2.99 6.19
CA MET A 220 -16.04 3.99 6.76
C MET A 220 -16.11 4.09 8.28
N ASN A 221 -17.28 3.80 8.87
CA ASN A 221 -17.49 3.76 10.32
C ASN A 221 -16.78 2.60 11.02
N GLU A 222 -16.29 1.61 10.27
CA GLU A 222 -15.53 0.47 10.78
C GLU A 222 -14.01 0.70 10.66
N MET A 223 -13.60 1.81 10.04
CA MET A 223 -12.18 2.16 9.95
C MET A 223 -11.64 2.63 11.31
N GLU A 224 -10.51 2.08 11.68
CA GLU A 224 -9.68 2.59 12.77
C GLU A 224 -8.87 3.77 12.24
N ILE A 225 -9.13 4.98 12.75
CA ILE A 225 -8.48 6.20 12.26
C ILE A 225 -7.80 6.89 13.43
N ASP A 226 -6.49 7.07 13.31
CA ASP A 226 -5.69 7.83 14.27
C ASP A 226 -5.15 9.10 13.59
N TYR A 227 -5.43 10.24 14.20
CA TYR A 227 -4.90 11.53 13.78
C TYR A 227 -3.59 11.80 14.53
N GLY A 228 -2.51 11.72 13.81
CA GLY A 228 -1.18 11.94 14.38
C GLY A 228 -0.93 13.39 14.79
N LYS A 229 0.26 13.68 15.28
CA LYS A 229 0.63 14.98 15.85
C LYS A 229 2.01 15.43 15.38
N HIS A 230 2.25 16.72 15.41
CA HIS A 230 3.57 17.33 15.21
C HIS A 230 4.41 17.24 16.50
N SER A 231 4.76 16.03 16.95
CA SER A 231 5.50 15.81 18.19
C SER A 231 7.00 15.55 17.93
N PHE A 232 7.66 16.49 17.26
CA PHE A 232 9.04 16.31 16.80
C PHE A 232 10.06 16.24 17.96
N ASP A 233 9.78 16.87 19.09
CA ASP A 233 10.65 16.78 20.27
C ASP A 233 10.71 15.35 20.79
N PHE A 234 9.57 14.68 20.88
CA PHE A 234 9.52 13.27 21.29
C PHE A 234 10.22 12.35 20.29
N LEU A 235 10.07 12.63 18.97
CA LEU A 235 10.81 11.87 17.96
C LEU A 235 12.31 12.11 18.07
N TYR A 236 12.75 13.34 18.36
CA TYR A 236 14.15 13.66 18.59
C TYR A 236 14.73 12.83 19.72
N GLU A 237 14.10 12.87 20.91
CA GLU A 237 14.51 12.10 22.07
C GLU A 237 14.52 10.58 21.81
N THR A 238 13.54 10.10 21.05
CA THR A 238 13.47 8.67 20.68
C THR A 238 14.59 8.29 19.72
N PHE A 239 14.88 9.14 18.74
CA PHE A 239 15.96 8.90 17.77
C PHE A 239 17.34 9.03 18.43
N ASP A 240 17.47 9.88 19.43
CA ASP A 240 18.71 9.99 20.23
C ASP A 240 18.96 8.71 21.03
N ARG A 241 17.92 8.19 21.71
CA ARG A 241 18.00 6.88 22.41
C ARG A 241 18.32 5.71 21.47
N PHE A 242 17.95 5.80 20.21
CA PHE A 242 18.26 4.79 19.16
C PHE A 242 19.59 5.08 18.46
N GLU A 243 20.32 6.10 18.89
CA GLU A 243 21.61 6.52 18.33
C GLU A 243 21.55 6.87 16.82
N PHE A 244 20.44 7.48 16.38
CA PHE A 244 20.28 7.93 14.98
C PHE A 244 21.02 9.24 14.69
N THR A 245 22.28 9.32 15.10
CA THR A 245 23.11 10.53 15.07
C THR A 245 23.13 11.26 13.73
N SER A 246 23.08 10.54 12.61
CA SER A 246 23.06 11.15 11.28
C SER A 246 21.76 11.89 10.96
N MET A 247 20.63 11.50 11.56
CA MET A 247 19.35 12.18 11.42
C MET A 247 19.24 13.39 12.36
N LEU A 248 19.92 13.37 13.49
CA LEU A 248 19.84 14.38 14.56
C LEU A 248 20.82 15.54 14.38
N LYS A 249 21.71 15.50 13.35
CA LYS A 249 22.51 16.67 12.99
C LYS A 249 21.58 17.84 12.73
N GLU A 250 21.82 18.99 13.37
CA GLU A 250 20.97 20.18 13.34
C GLU A 250 20.37 20.50 11.97
N LYS A 251 21.21 20.61 10.94
CA LYS A 251 20.75 20.88 9.55
C LYS A 251 19.82 19.78 9.03
N THR A 252 20.09 18.52 9.35
CA THR A 252 19.29 17.37 8.88
C THR A 252 17.97 17.33 9.61
N TRP A 253 17.99 17.55 10.92
CA TRP A 253 16.80 17.54 11.76
C TRP A 253 15.85 18.68 11.42
N ASN A 254 16.37 19.90 11.29
CA ASN A 254 15.57 21.06 10.90
C ASN A 254 14.88 20.84 9.54
N LYS A 255 15.62 20.25 8.58
CA LYS A 255 15.04 19.88 7.29
C LYS A 255 13.97 18.77 7.43
N TYR A 256 14.20 17.82 8.33
CA TYR A 256 13.24 16.75 8.64
C TYR A 256 11.92 17.34 9.15
N CYS A 257 11.97 18.16 10.18
CA CYS A 257 10.80 18.82 10.76
C CYS A 257 10.06 19.69 9.72
N ALA A 258 10.79 20.53 8.99
CA ALA A 258 10.23 21.41 7.97
C ALA A 258 9.46 20.64 6.87
N THR A 259 9.93 19.43 6.51
CA THR A 259 9.25 18.60 5.49
C THR A 259 7.84 18.20 5.91
N PHE A 260 7.60 17.97 7.21
CA PHE A 260 6.32 17.47 7.72
C PHE A 260 5.46 18.54 8.38
N GLN A 261 6.01 19.72 8.67
CA GLN A 261 5.34 20.74 9.48
C GLN A 261 4.06 21.29 8.84
N GLY A 262 3.99 21.33 7.51
CA GLY A 262 2.85 21.87 6.77
C GLY A 262 1.70 20.88 6.57
N LEU A 263 1.85 19.63 7.00
CA LEU A 263 0.84 18.59 6.76
C LEU A 263 -0.41 18.80 7.60
N GLN A 264 -1.56 18.64 6.95
CA GLN A 264 -2.87 18.75 7.59
C GLN A 264 -3.28 17.40 8.19
N VAL A 265 -3.70 17.42 9.45
CA VAL A 265 -4.18 16.24 10.20
C VAL A 265 -5.66 16.41 10.55
N THR A 266 -6.43 16.96 9.64
CA THR A 266 -7.88 17.18 9.81
C THR A 266 -8.69 16.02 9.22
N GLY A 267 -9.93 15.83 9.74
CA GLY A 267 -10.79 14.72 9.37
C GLY A 267 -11.14 14.60 7.89
N PHE A 268 -11.96 13.59 7.60
CA PHE A 268 -12.47 13.27 6.26
C PHE A 268 -13.52 14.27 5.73
N ASN A 269 -13.79 15.38 6.44
CA ASN A 269 -14.79 16.38 6.07
C ASN A 269 -14.39 17.21 4.86
#